data_d2544e9b27cd38454a2220046d0f4ccf
#
_entry.id   d2544e9b27cd38454a2220046d0f4ccf
#
_cell.length_a   1.000
_cell.length_b   1.000
_cell.length_c   1.000
_cell.angle_alpha   90.00
_cell.angle_beta   90.00
_cell.angle_gamma   90.00
#
_symmetry.space_group_name_H-M   'P 1'
#
loop_
_entity.id
_entity.type
_entity.pdbx_description
1 polymer ?
#
loop_
_entity_poly.entity_id
_entity_poly.type
_entity_poly.pdbx_seq_one_letter_code
_entity_poly.pdbx_strand_id
1 'polypeptide(L)'
;MNVLILGGGGREHALAWKAAQSPRVAKVYVAPGNAGTAREPGVANVAITAIDDLVAFAKREHVAMTIVGPEVPLAAGASSSRPSG
;
A
#
# COMPACT_ATOMS: atom_id res chain seq x y z
N MET A 1 -12.49 -5.80 -2.49
CA MET A 1 -11.72 -4.67 -3.01
C MET A 1 -10.24 -4.89 -2.77
N ASN A 2 -9.41 -4.24 -3.56
CA ASN A 2 -7.97 -4.33 -3.36
C ASN A 2 -7.48 -3.10 -2.60
N VAL A 3 -6.51 -3.28 -1.73
CA VAL A 3 -5.96 -2.22 -0.89
C VAL A 3 -4.45 -2.15 -1.13
N LEU A 4 -3.93 -0.93 -1.22
CA LEU A 4 -2.49 -0.70 -1.35
C LEU A 4 -2.02 0.06 -0.13
N ILE A 5 -0.98 -0.44 0.53
CA ILE A 5 -0.40 0.21 1.69
C ILE A 5 1.02 0.61 1.33
N LEU A 6 1.34 1.90 1.53
CA LEU A 6 2.67 2.41 1.23
C LEU A 6 3.51 2.43 2.50
N GLY A 7 4.61 1.74 2.46
CA GLY A 7 5.53 1.67 3.58
C GLY A 7 6.09 0.28 3.76
N GLY A 8 6.94 0.10 4.74
CA GLY A 8 7.57 -1.18 5.00
C GLY A 8 7.89 -1.42 6.47
N GLY A 9 7.36 -0.60 7.36
CA GLY A 9 7.60 -0.75 8.78
C GLY A 9 6.63 -1.69 9.47
N GLY A 10 6.81 -1.84 10.76
CA GLY A 10 5.94 -2.70 11.54
C GLY A 10 4.49 -2.23 11.58
N ARG A 11 4.28 -0.92 11.50
CA ARG A 11 2.92 -0.39 11.48
C ARG A 11 2.19 -0.78 10.20
N GLU A 12 2.88 -0.72 9.08
CA GLU A 12 2.30 -1.12 7.81
C GLU A 12 2.04 -2.62 7.77
N HIS A 13 2.90 -3.40 8.40
CA HIS A 13 2.67 -4.83 8.52
C HIS A 13 1.37 -5.10 9.31
N ALA A 14 1.19 -4.41 10.42
CA ALA A 14 -0.01 -4.57 11.24
C ALA A 14 -1.27 -4.16 10.46
N LEU A 15 -1.19 -3.06 9.72
CA LEU A 15 -2.31 -2.62 8.89
C LEU A 15 -2.64 -3.63 7.80
N ALA A 16 -1.62 -4.17 7.16
CA ALA A 16 -1.82 -5.15 6.10
C ALA A 16 -2.48 -6.41 6.63
N TRP A 17 -2.00 -6.89 7.77
CA TRP A 17 -2.56 -8.07 8.41
C TRP A 17 -4.03 -7.85 8.76
N LYS A 18 -4.34 -6.69 9.32
CA LYS A 18 -5.71 -6.37 9.69
C LYS A 18 -6.59 -6.25 8.45
N ALA A 19 -6.11 -5.57 7.43
CA ALA A 19 -6.87 -5.38 6.20
C ALA A 19 -7.15 -6.73 5.51
N ALA A 20 -6.16 -7.61 5.52
CA ALA A 20 -6.31 -8.91 4.87
C ALA A 20 -7.37 -9.79 5.55
N GLN A 21 -7.73 -9.48 6.78
CA GLN A 21 -8.76 -10.23 7.49
C GLN A 21 -10.17 -9.77 7.13
N SER A 22 -10.30 -8.63 6.49
CA SER A 22 -11.61 -8.11 6.15
C SER A 22 -12.23 -8.90 5.00
N PRO A 23 -13.48 -9.34 5.14
CA PRO A 23 -14.13 -10.08 4.06
C PRO A 23 -14.38 -9.23 2.82
N ARG A 24 -14.26 -7.91 2.94
CA ARG A 24 -14.44 -7.01 1.81
C ARG A 24 -13.16 -6.79 1.02
N VAL A 25 -12.04 -7.21 1.58
CA VAL A 25 -10.75 -7.00 0.94
C VAL A 25 -10.34 -8.26 0.22
N ALA A 26 -10.20 -8.18 -1.10
CA ALA A 26 -9.79 -9.31 -1.89
C ALA A 26 -8.29 -9.52 -1.83
N LYS A 27 -7.54 -8.45 -1.88
CA LYS A 27 -6.08 -8.53 -1.85
C LYS A 27 -5.48 -7.28 -1.25
N VAL A 28 -4.38 -7.44 -0.51
CA VAL A 28 -3.63 -6.33 0.06
C VAL A 28 -2.25 -6.31 -0.57
N TYR A 29 -1.85 -5.15 -1.08
CA TYR A 29 -0.50 -4.94 -1.60
C TYR A 29 0.23 -3.99 -0.67
N VAL A 30 1.49 -4.24 -0.42
CA VAL A 30 2.32 -3.36 0.40
C VAL A 30 3.55 -2.97 -0.40
N ALA A 31 3.80 -1.70 -0.55
CA ALA A 31 4.91 -1.21 -1.36
C ALA A 31 5.82 -0.32 -0.51
N PRO A 32 7.07 -0.66 -0.33
CA PRO A 32 7.72 -1.88 -0.81
C PRO A 32 7.51 -3.09 0.09
N GLY A 33 6.97 -2.90 1.29
CA GLY A 33 6.78 -3.98 2.21
C GLY A 33 8.07 -4.41 2.92
N ASN A 34 8.00 -5.53 3.61
CA ASN A 34 9.15 -6.10 4.31
C ASN A 34 9.01 -7.62 4.37
N ALA A 35 9.96 -8.28 5.04
CA ALA A 35 9.93 -9.74 5.12
C ALA A 35 8.69 -10.26 5.85
N GLY A 36 8.21 -9.51 6.82
CA GLY A 36 7.00 -9.90 7.56
C GLY A 36 5.75 -9.83 6.69
N THR A 37 5.60 -8.75 5.92
CA THR A 37 4.44 -8.62 5.04
C THR A 37 4.48 -9.64 3.92
N ALA A 38 5.67 -10.06 3.50
CA ALA A 38 5.79 -11.08 2.46
C ALA A 38 5.26 -12.44 2.91
N ARG A 39 5.17 -12.67 4.20
CA ARG A 39 4.71 -13.95 4.74
C ARG A 39 3.23 -13.96 5.07
N GLU A 40 2.57 -12.82 5.06
CA GLU A 40 1.17 -12.76 5.46
C GLU A 40 0.27 -13.27 4.35
N PRO A 41 -0.64 -14.20 4.65
CA PRO A 41 -1.59 -14.67 3.65
C PRO A 41 -2.46 -13.51 3.17
N GLY A 42 -2.68 -13.44 1.89
CA GLY A 42 -3.50 -12.37 1.31
C GLY A 42 -2.78 -11.05 1.13
N VAL A 43 -1.51 -10.99 1.48
CA VAL A 43 -0.69 -9.79 1.35
C VAL A 43 0.43 -10.07 0.36
N ALA A 44 0.68 -9.14 -0.53
CA ALA A 44 1.77 -9.24 -1.50
C ALA A 44 2.62 -7.98 -1.46
N ASN A 45 3.93 -8.16 -1.41
CA ASN A 45 4.84 -7.03 -1.50
C ASN A 45 4.97 -6.60 -2.94
N VAL A 46 5.09 -5.29 -3.14
CA VAL A 46 5.26 -4.72 -4.48
C VAL A 46 6.53 -3.88 -4.44
N ALA A 47 7.51 -4.29 -5.24
CA ALA A 47 8.81 -3.63 -5.23
C ALA A 47 8.79 -2.37 -6.09
N ILE A 48 7.89 -1.47 -5.80
CA ILE A 48 7.75 -0.21 -6.51
C ILE A 48 7.88 0.91 -5.49
N THR A 49 8.75 1.86 -5.76
CA THR A 49 8.94 2.99 -4.87
C THR A 49 8.66 4.33 -5.54
N ALA A 50 8.65 4.37 -6.87
CA ALA A 50 8.36 5.62 -7.57
C ALA A 50 6.86 5.90 -7.56
N ILE A 51 6.49 7.12 -7.23
CA ILE A 51 5.08 7.49 -7.09
C ILE A 51 4.29 7.27 -8.38
N ASP A 52 4.87 7.64 -9.51
CA ASP A 52 4.18 7.46 -10.79
C ASP A 52 3.89 6.00 -11.08
N ASP A 53 4.83 5.13 -10.75
CA ASP A 53 4.66 3.70 -10.95
C ASP A 53 3.61 3.14 -9.99
N LEU A 54 3.54 3.67 -8.78
CA LEU A 54 2.54 3.24 -7.81
C LEU A 54 1.14 3.64 -8.27
N VAL A 55 0.99 4.82 -8.85
CA VAL A 55 -0.28 5.25 -9.38
C VAL A 55 -0.73 4.33 -10.52
N ALA A 56 0.20 4.02 -11.42
CA ALA A 56 -0.11 3.12 -12.52
C ALA A 56 -0.48 1.73 -12.01
N PHE A 57 0.24 1.24 -11.01
CA PHE A 57 -0.05 -0.04 -10.39
C PHE A 57 -1.44 -0.06 -9.78
N ALA A 58 -1.78 0.99 -9.05
CA ALA A 58 -3.07 1.08 -8.38
C ALA A 58 -4.22 1.05 -9.40
N LYS A 59 -4.04 1.72 -10.52
CA LYS A 59 -5.04 1.70 -11.57
C LYS A 59 -5.16 0.33 -12.23
N ARG A 60 -4.02 -0.29 -12.51
CA ARG A 60 -4.02 -1.60 -13.16
C ARG A 60 -4.66 -2.67 -12.29
N GLU A 61 -4.40 -2.62 -10.98
CA GLU A 61 -4.91 -3.63 -10.06
C GLU A 61 -6.24 -3.26 -9.43
N HIS A 62 -6.86 -2.19 -9.89
CA HIS A 62 -8.16 -1.75 -9.39
C HIS A 62 -8.15 -1.54 -7.88
N VAL A 63 -7.11 -0.87 -7.39
CA VAL A 63 -6.99 -0.58 -5.97
C VAL A 63 -8.06 0.43 -5.57
N ALA A 64 -8.86 0.07 -4.59
CA ALA A 64 -9.94 0.93 -4.11
C ALA A 64 -9.50 1.89 -3.03
N MET A 65 -8.46 1.55 -2.27
CA MET A 65 -8.00 2.37 -1.16
C MET A 65 -6.49 2.29 -1.07
N THR A 66 -5.84 3.43 -0.85
CA THR A 66 -4.40 3.50 -0.63
C THR A 66 -4.15 4.12 0.74
N ILE A 67 -3.39 3.43 1.56
CA ILE A 67 -3.01 3.88 2.90
C ILE A 67 -1.54 4.24 2.87
N VAL A 68 -1.19 5.43 3.35
CA VAL A 68 0.18 5.89 3.35
C VAL A 68 0.73 5.84 4.76
N GLY A 69 1.79 5.10 4.95
CA GLY A 69 2.44 5.01 6.25
C GLY A 69 3.17 6.31 6.59
N PRO A 70 3.30 6.60 7.87
CA PRO A 70 3.89 7.88 8.29
C PRO A 70 5.37 8.00 7.98
N GLU A 71 6.08 6.90 7.80
CA GLU A 71 7.49 6.98 7.47
C GLU A 71 7.74 7.07 5.97
N VAL A 72 6.72 7.02 5.13
CA VAL A 72 6.94 7.14 3.69
C VAL A 72 7.22 8.60 3.37
N PRO A 73 8.36 8.89 2.75
CA PRO A 73 8.63 10.26 2.35
C PRO A 73 7.73 10.61 1.18
N LEU A 74 6.69 11.34 1.47
CA LEU A 74 5.79 11.81 0.42
C LEU A 74 6.44 13.01 -0.22
N ALA A 75 7.42 12.76 -1.04
CA ALA A 75 8.07 13.83 -1.72
C ALA A 75 7.02 14.64 -2.43
N ALA A 76 7.39 15.77 -2.87
CA ALA A 76 6.48 16.74 -3.39
C ALA A 76 5.37 16.17 -4.24
N GLY A 77 5.66 15.16 -5.01
CA GLY A 77 4.66 14.62 -5.91
C GLY A 77 3.45 14.04 -5.22
N ALA A 78 3.66 13.22 -4.23
CA ALA A 78 2.54 12.53 -3.61
C ALA A 78 1.68 13.47 -2.80
N SER A 79 2.28 14.32 -1.99
CA SER A 79 1.48 15.17 -1.14
C SER A 79 0.76 16.25 -1.93
N SER A 80 1.39 16.76 -2.95
CA SER A 80 0.77 17.80 -3.71
C SER A 80 -0.32 17.30 -4.64
N SER A 81 -0.32 16.05 -4.96
CA SER A 81 -1.34 15.50 -5.82
C SER A 81 -2.63 15.22 -5.08
N ARG A 82 -2.62 15.29 -3.76
CA ARG A 82 -3.83 15.10 -3.04
C ARG A 82 -4.69 16.29 -3.18
N PRO A 83 -5.88 16.06 -3.40
CA PRO A 83 -6.79 17.19 -3.48
C PRO A 83 -6.91 17.79 -2.15
N SER A 84 -6.50 17.65 -1.53
CA SER A 84 -6.68 18.29 -0.57
C SER A 84 -6.61 18.83 -0.25
N GLY A 85 -6.39 18.34 -0.68
CA GLY A 85 -6.46 19.02 -0.39
C GLY A 85 -6.52 19.05 -0.26
#